data_775b9b901575eaec6d0b2120a8e1e2b9
#
_entry.id   775b9b901575eaec6d0b2120a8e1e2b9
#
_cell.length_a   1.000
_cell.length_b   1.000
_cell.length_c   1.000
_cell.angle_alpha   90.00
_cell.angle_beta   90.00
_cell.angle_gamma   90.00
#
_symmetry.space_group_name_H-M   'P 1'
#
loop_
_entity.id
_entity.type
_entity.pdbx_description
1 polymer ?
#
loop_
_entity_poly.entity_id
_entity_poly.type
_entity_poly.pdbx_seq_one_letter_code
_entity_poly.pdbx_strand_id
1 'polypeptide(L)'
;MWDAVRVVTRSVGQLFEEIGRRVEGFHNRTRAARRRMQEIQRMTSNARKSQQTEKYRALIGIAEEVMTSARKVLQRTKNVRGKTVAAALAIAAHREDIECYCVLGDRVIAQSRRRVLEGEQVPNEEKIYSIFEPHTDLIKRGKVTTPVEFGHKVFLAESAKGLITQYEVLDGNPSDHHHVQPSLEHHKETFGRAPEVYGADRGFFSEKNVVSCEQSGVKVVCIPQRGGQRTAERQAYEKSSAFKEGQRFRAGIEGRISVLFRGRGMKRCLTSGRERFELWVGTAVLANNLMTIAALMNKRTRRKRRKTADVTSSRKTPKTRPRKKKTEQAARQLRRC
;
A
#
# COMPACT_ATOMS: atom_id res chain seq x y z
N MET A 1 -18.96 1.77 -14.76
CA MET A 1 -20.10 1.37 -15.60
C MET A 1 -19.72 0.45 -16.76
N TRP A 2 -18.84 0.83 -17.69
CA TRP A 2 -18.47 -0.07 -18.80
C TRP A 2 -17.94 -1.42 -18.34
N ASP A 3 -17.08 -1.47 -17.32
CA ASP A 3 -16.58 -2.73 -16.76
C ASP A 3 -17.71 -3.59 -16.19
N ALA A 4 -18.69 -2.98 -15.51
CA ALA A 4 -19.86 -3.71 -15.00
C ALA A 4 -20.66 -4.35 -16.15
N VAL A 5 -20.97 -3.58 -17.19
CA VAL A 5 -21.63 -4.11 -18.41
C VAL A 5 -20.83 -5.26 -19.04
N ARG A 6 -19.51 -5.10 -19.14
CA ARG A 6 -18.61 -6.10 -19.73
C ARG A 6 -18.59 -7.41 -18.94
N VAL A 7 -18.44 -7.31 -17.62
CA VAL A 7 -18.33 -8.49 -16.76
C VAL A 7 -19.66 -9.23 -16.68
N VAL A 8 -20.75 -8.53 -16.41
CA VAL A 8 -22.09 -9.13 -16.39
C VAL A 8 -22.41 -9.82 -17.72
N THR A 9 -22.12 -9.16 -18.86
CA THR A 9 -22.33 -9.75 -20.18
C THR A 9 -21.51 -11.03 -20.38
N ARG A 10 -20.25 -11.05 -19.90
CA ARG A 10 -19.38 -12.23 -19.98
C ARG A 10 -19.91 -13.37 -19.12
N SER A 11 -20.26 -13.10 -17.86
CA SER A 11 -20.77 -14.13 -16.95
C SER A 11 -22.11 -14.71 -17.44
N VAL A 12 -23.00 -13.89 -18.03
CA VAL A 12 -24.21 -14.37 -18.69
C VAL A 12 -23.88 -15.25 -19.89
N GLY A 13 -22.90 -14.89 -20.72
CA GLY A 13 -22.42 -15.69 -21.84
C GLY A 13 -21.92 -17.06 -21.39
N GLN A 14 -21.08 -17.10 -20.36
CA GLN A 14 -20.57 -18.34 -19.76
C GLN A 14 -21.69 -19.19 -19.16
N LEU A 15 -22.66 -18.57 -18.48
CA LEU A 15 -23.84 -19.30 -18.01
C LEU A 15 -24.63 -19.96 -19.18
N PHE A 16 -24.79 -19.26 -20.31
CA PHE A 16 -25.45 -19.81 -21.48
C PHE A 16 -24.71 -21.00 -22.11
N GLU A 17 -23.39 -20.97 -22.11
CA GLU A 17 -22.52 -22.07 -22.54
C GLU A 17 -22.72 -23.30 -21.65
N GLU A 18 -22.71 -23.12 -20.32
CA GLU A 18 -22.91 -24.22 -19.36
C GLU A 18 -24.32 -24.84 -19.41
N ILE A 19 -25.36 -24.04 -19.63
CA ILE A 19 -26.72 -24.55 -19.72
C ILE A 19 -27.09 -25.04 -21.13
N GLY A 20 -26.22 -24.81 -22.13
CA GLY A 20 -26.42 -25.24 -23.52
C GLY A 20 -27.56 -24.52 -24.26
N ARG A 21 -28.08 -23.41 -23.75
CA ARG A 21 -29.12 -22.60 -24.40
C ARG A 21 -29.03 -21.12 -24.03
N ARG A 22 -29.49 -20.25 -24.93
CA ARG A 22 -29.63 -18.82 -24.66
C ARG A 22 -31.05 -18.52 -24.13
N VAL A 23 -31.12 -17.52 -23.27
CA VAL A 23 -32.39 -16.95 -22.80
C VAL A 23 -32.68 -15.71 -23.65
N GLU A 24 -33.89 -15.66 -24.21
CA GLU A 24 -34.33 -14.51 -25.01
C GLU A 24 -34.36 -13.21 -24.21
N GLY A 25 -34.10 -12.09 -24.89
CA GLY A 25 -34.18 -10.75 -24.29
C GLY A 25 -32.89 -10.29 -23.60
N PHE A 26 -31.82 -11.08 -23.65
CA PHE A 26 -30.50 -10.60 -23.23
C PHE A 26 -29.62 -10.23 -24.43
N HIS A 27 -29.22 -8.95 -24.53
CA HIS A 27 -28.44 -8.45 -25.62
C HIS A 27 -27.06 -7.97 -25.14
N ASN A 28 -26.00 -8.31 -25.87
CA ASN A 28 -24.66 -7.84 -25.60
C ASN A 28 -24.52 -6.37 -25.99
N ARG A 29 -24.49 -5.49 -24.99
CA ARG A 29 -24.36 -4.03 -25.17
C ARG A 29 -22.93 -3.53 -24.91
N THR A 30 -21.94 -4.41 -24.75
CA THR A 30 -20.57 -4.07 -24.38
C THR A 30 -19.92 -3.06 -25.35
N ARG A 31 -20.13 -3.22 -26.66
CA ARG A 31 -19.57 -2.30 -27.67
C ARG A 31 -20.18 -0.89 -27.54
N ALA A 32 -21.50 -0.82 -27.36
CA ALA A 32 -22.20 0.46 -27.17
C ALA A 32 -21.73 1.17 -25.90
N ALA A 33 -21.65 0.47 -24.78
CA ALA A 33 -21.15 1.00 -23.51
C ALA A 33 -19.69 1.49 -23.65
N ARG A 34 -18.80 0.73 -24.31
CA ARG A 34 -17.40 1.11 -24.56
C ARG A 34 -17.31 2.40 -25.38
N ARG A 35 -18.09 2.53 -26.45
CA ARG A 35 -18.11 3.73 -27.28
C ARG A 35 -18.52 4.95 -26.45
N ARG A 36 -19.58 4.86 -25.64
CA ARG A 36 -20.00 5.98 -24.78
C ARG A 36 -18.94 6.36 -23.75
N MET A 37 -18.30 5.37 -23.12
CA MET A 37 -17.18 5.61 -22.18
C MET A 37 -16.02 6.34 -22.88
N GLN A 38 -15.62 5.93 -24.09
CA GLN A 38 -14.56 6.58 -24.85
C GLN A 38 -14.93 8.02 -25.28
N GLU A 39 -16.19 8.25 -25.66
CA GLU A 39 -16.69 9.60 -25.98
C GLU A 39 -16.58 10.50 -24.74
N ILE A 40 -16.98 10.03 -23.56
CA ILE A 40 -16.86 10.75 -22.28
C ILE A 40 -15.40 11.08 -21.96
N GLN A 41 -14.50 10.11 -22.10
CA GLN A 41 -13.06 10.31 -21.83
C GLN A 41 -12.39 11.36 -22.74
N ARG A 42 -12.85 11.49 -23.98
CA ARG A 42 -12.32 12.48 -24.93
C ARG A 42 -12.86 13.91 -24.70
N MET A 43 -13.88 14.05 -23.85
CA MET A 43 -14.50 15.35 -23.55
C MET A 43 -13.81 16.00 -22.35
N THR A 44 -12.70 16.71 -22.56
CA THR A 44 -11.88 17.29 -21.48
C THR A 44 -12.16 18.77 -21.16
N SER A 45 -12.97 19.50 -21.95
CA SER A 45 -13.21 20.94 -21.75
C SER A 45 -14.55 21.26 -21.10
N ASN A 46 -14.56 22.27 -20.21
CA ASN A 46 -15.77 22.76 -19.52
C ASN A 46 -16.89 23.23 -20.47
N ALA A 47 -16.58 23.69 -21.68
CA ALA A 47 -17.55 24.12 -22.69
C ALA A 47 -18.46 22.99 -23.21
N ARG A 48 -18.14 21.72 -22.90
CA ARG A 48 -18.90 20.53 -23.33
C ARG A 48 -19.63 19.81 -22.19
N LYS A 49 -19.81 20.46 -21.06
CA LYS A 49 -20.39 19.82 -19.86
C LYS A 49 -21.79 19.25 -20.09
N SER A 50 -22.66 19.97 -20.81
CA SER A 50 -24.01 19.50 -21.17
C SER A 50 -23.97 18.26 -22.04
N GLN A 51 -23.13 18.24 -23.07
CA GLN A 51 -22.94 17.10 -23.95
C GLN A 51 -22.37 15.89 -23.20
N GLN A 52 -21.45 16.13 -22.25
CA GLN A 52 -20.90 15.07 -21.39
C GLN A 52 -22.01 14.44 -20.54
N THR A 53 -22.89 15.25 -19.95
CA THR A 53 -24.03 14.79 -19.16
C THR A 53 -24.96 13.90 -19.99
N GLU A 54 -25.24 14.26 -21.24
CA GLU A 54 -26.04 13.44 -22.16
C GLU A 54 -25.39 12.07 -22.44
N LYS A 55 -24.06 12.03 -22.67
CA LYS A 55 -23.35 10.77 -22.88
C LYS A 55 -23.34 9.89 -21.62
N TYR A 56 -23.23 10.50 -20.45
CA TYR A 56 -23.40 9.77 -19.17
C TYR A 56 -24.79 9.19 -19.01
N ARG A 57 -25.85 9.96 -19.34
CA ARG A 57 -27.24 9.47 -19.33
C ARG A 57 -27.42 8.27 -20.26
N ALA A 58 -26.88 8.34 -21.45
CA ALA A 58 -26.92 7.23 -22.41
C ALA A 58 -26.14 5.98 -21.89
N LEU A 59 -24.99 6.17 -21.24
CA LEU A 59 -24.22 5.06 -20.66
C LEU A 59 -24.93 4.43 -19.46
N ILE A 60 -25.56 5.25 -18.62
CA ILE A 60 -26.40 4.81 -17.49
C ILE A 60 -27.55 3.94 -18.02
N GLY A 61 -28.30 4.41 -19.03
CA GLY A 61 -29.41 3.63 -19.61
C GLY A 61 -28.97 2.28 -20.16
N ILE A 62 -27.81 2.21 -20.84
CA ILE A 62 -27.25 0.93 -21.32
C ILE A 62 -26.91 0.01 -20.14
N ALA A 63 -26.33 0.54 -19.07
CA ALA A 63 -25.97 -0.26 -17.91
C ALA A 63 -27.22 -0.78 -17.18
N GLU A 64 -28.22 0.05 -16.98
CA GLU A 64 -29.52 -0.35 -16.39
C GLU A 64 -30.24 -1.45 -17.19
N GLU A 65 -30.25 -1.30 -18.54
CA GLU A 65 -30.81 -2.32 -19.44
C GLU A 65 -30.12 -3.67 -19.25
N VAL A 66 -28.78 -3.67 -19.19
CA VAL A 66 -27.99 -4.90 -19.03
C VAL A 66 -28.21 -5.53 -17.65
N MET A 67 -28.19 -4.73 -16.56
CA MET A 67 -28.41 -5.25 -15.20
C MET A 67 -29.81 -5.85 -15.06
N THR A 68 -30.83 -5.17 -15.59
CA THR A 68 -32.21 -5.64 -15.58
C THR A 68 -32.36 -6.92 -16.38
N SER A 69 -31.78 -7.00 -17.58
CA SER A 69 -31.86 -8.19 -18.44
C SER A 69 -31.11 -9.38 -17.83
N ALA A 70 -29.93 -9.12 -17.17
CA ALA A 70 -29.19 -10.18 -16.48
C ALA A 70 -29.98 -10.77 -15.30
N ARG A 71 -30.69 -9.95 -14.52
CA ARG A 71 -31.59 -10.46 -13.47
C ARG A 71 -32.72 -11.30 -14.01
N LYS A 72 -33.30 -10.93 -15.17
CA LYS A 72 -34.31 -11.78 -15.85
C LYS A 72 -33.71 -13.12 -16.27
N VAL A 73 -32.45 -13.15 -16.74
CA VAL A 73 -31.74 -14.41 -17.03
C VAL A 73 -31.59 -15.25 -15.76
N LEU A 74 -31.20 -14.69 -14.64
CA LEU A 74 -31.08 -15.40 -13.35
C LEU A 74 -32.43 -16.05 -12.97
N GLN A 75 -33.51 -15.28 -13.04
CA GLN A 75 -34.87 -15.80 -12.73
C GLN A 75 -35.27 -16.94 -13.64
N ARG A 76 -35.09 -16.78 -14.96
CA ARG A 76 -35.49 -17.79 -15.96
C ARG A 76 -34.64 -19.06 -15.94
N THR A 77 -33.43 -18.96 -15.42
CA THR A 77 -32.50 -20.09 -15.28
C THR A 77 -32.45 -20.67 -13.87
N LYS A 78 -33.22 -20.17 -12.91
CA LYS A 78 -33.18 -20.56 -11.50
C LYS A 78 -33.25 -22.08 -11.28
N ASN A 79 -34.11 -22.77 -12.02
CA ASN A 79 -34.34 -24.20 -11.86
C ASN A 79 -33.46 -25.07 -12.77
N VAL A 80 -32.58 -24.48 -13.58
CA VAL A 80 -31.68 -25.26 -14.46
C VAL A 80 -30.57 -25.86 -13.62
N ARG A 81 -30.36 -27.16 -13.72
CA ARG A 81 -29.31 -27.90 -13.04
C ARG A 81 -28.28 -28.42 -14.04
N GLY A 82 -27.03 -28.48 -13.63
CA GLY A 82 -25.97 -29.09 -14.43
C GLY A 82 -26.12 -30.60 -14.53
N LYS A 83 -25.76 -31.16 -15.66
CA LYS A 83 -25.80 -32.63 -15.90
C LYS A 83 -24.70 -33.37 -15.12
N THR A 84 -23.64 -32.69 -14.74
CA THR A 84 -22.52 -33.19 -13.94
C THR A 84 -22.29 -32.30 -12.75
N VAL A 85 -21.56 -32.79 -11.73
CA VAL A 85 -21.18 -31.95 -10.56
C VAL A 85 -20.37 -30.72 -10.99
N ALA A 86 -19.45 -30.90 -11.94
CA ALA A 86 -18.64 -29.77 -12.46
C ALA A 86 -19.53 -28.70 -13.13
N ALA A 87 -20.48 -29.12 -14.00
CA ALA A 87 -21.42 -28.18 -14.63
C ALA A 87 -22.35 -27.51 -13.60
N ALA A 88 -22.76 -28.22 -12.56
CA ALA A 88 -23.59 -27.66 -11.51
C ALA A 88 -22.82 -26.58 -10.71
N LEU A 89 -21.55 -26.82 -10.38
CA LEU A 89 -20.70 -25.86 -9.71
C LEU A 89 -20.43 -24.64 -10.60
N ALA A 90 -20.13 -24.83 -11.88
CA ALA A 90 -19.92 -23.75 -12.83
C ALA A 90 -21.17 -22.86 -13.00
N ILE A 91 -22.34 -23.45 -13.12
CA ILE A 91 -23.63 -22.73 -13.18
C ILE A 91 -23.84 -21.92 -11.89
N ALA A 92 -23.57 -22.50 -10.72
CA ALA A 92 -23.71 -21.81 -9.45
C ALA A 92 -22.75 -20.58 -9.38
N ALA A 93 -21.48 -20.78 -9.72
CA ALA A 93 -20.47 -19.73 -9.72
C ALA A 93 -20.85 -18.58 -10.69
N HIS A 94 -21.29 -18.90 -11.91
CA HIS A 94 -21.70 -17.85 -12.86
C HIS A 94 -22.94 -17.08 -12.42
N ARG A 95 -23.89 -17.75 -11.72
CA ARG A 95 -25.05 -17.06 -11.13
C ARG A 95 -24.63 -16.12 -10.02
N GLU A 96 -23.76 -16.56 -9.13
CA GLU A 96 -23.19 -15.74 -8.05
C GLU A 96 -22.44 -14.53 -8.62
N ASP A 97 -21.60 -14.72 -9.63
CA ASP A 97 -20.92 -13.63 -10.35
C ASP A 97 -21.91 -12.61 -10.91
N ILE A 98 -22.95 -13.07 -11.62
CA ILE A 98 -23.95 -12.18 -12.20
C ILE A 98 -24.66 -11.38 -11.10
N GLU A 99 -25.07 -12.02 -10.02
CA GLU A 99 -25.76 -11.37 -8.91
C GLU A 99 -24.86 -10.33 -8.25
N CYS A 100 -23.63 -10.70 -7.89
CA CYS A 100 -22.64 -9.82 -7.29
C CYS A 100 -22.36 -8.59 -8.18
N TYR A 101 -22.05 -8.81 -9.46
CA TYR A 101 -21.74 -7.70 -10.36
C TYR A 101 -22.95 -6.87 -10.76
N CYS A 102 -24.18 -7.40 -10.69
CA CYS A 102 -25.38 -6.58 -10.82
C CYS A 102 -25.56 -5.64 -9.62
N VAL A 103 -25.30 -6.10 -8.40
CA VAL A 103 -25.36 -5.24 -7.19
C VAL A 103 -24.29 -4.14 -7.26
N LEU A 104 -23.05 -4.49 -7.61
CA LEU A 104 -21.98 -3.51 -7.77
C LEU A 104 -22.25 -2.54 -8.93
N GLY A 105 -22.85 -3.04 -10.02
CA GLY A 105 -23.27 -2.24 -11.16
C GLY A 105 -24.30 -1.17 -10.78
N ASP A 106 -25.31 -1.54 -9.99
CA ASP A 106 -26.33 -0.60 -9.50
C ASP A 106 -25.72 0.49 -8.62
N ARG A 107 -24.79 0.13 -7.73
CA ARG A 107 -24.08 1.13 -6.90
C ARG A 107 -23.28 2.10 -7.77
N VAL A 108 -22.57 1.60 -8.80
CA VAL A 108 -21.84 2.46 -9.74
C VAL A 108 -22.78 3.34 -10.58
N ILE A 109 -23.95 2.83 -10.96
CA ILE A 109 -24.99 3.61 -11.64
C ILE A 109 -25.51 4.72 -10.73
N ALA A 110 -25.90 4.37 -9.50
CA ALA A 110 -26.42 5.33 -8.51
C ALA A 110 -25.42 6.46 -8.22
N GLN A 111 -24.15 6.13 -7.92
CA GLN A 111 -23.11 7.15 -7.68
C GLN A 111 -22.85 8.04 -8.91
N SER A 112 -22.96 7.48 -10.11
CA SER A 112 -22.76 8.25 -11.34
C SER A 112 -23.93 9.19 -11.62
N ARG A 113 -25.16 8.75 -11.33
CA ARG A 113 -26.39 9.57 -11.42
C ARG A 113 -26.30 10.75 -10.46
N ARG A 114 -26.09 10.50 -9.18
CA ARG A 114 -25.95 11.54 -8.14
C ARG A 114 -24.89 12.55 -8.52
N ARG A 115 -23.70 12.09 -8.91
CA ARG A 115 -22.56 12.98 -9.21
C ARG A 115 -22.73 13.79 -10.49
N VAL A 116 -23.18 13.16 -11.58
CA VAL A 116 -23.12 13.75 -12.94
C VAL A 116 -24.46 14.38 -13.33
N LEU A 117 -25.58 13.73 -13.02
CA LEU A 117 -26.92 14.22 -13.40
C LEU A 117 -27.49 15.19 -12.36
N GLU A 118 -27.26 14.93 -11.08
CA GLU A 118 -27.80 15.70 -9.96
C GLU A 118 -26.78 16.70 -9.40
N GLY A 119 -25.51 16.60 -9.79
CA GLY A 119 -24.46 17.54 -9.35
C GLY A 119 -24.00 17.35 -7.90
N GLU A 120 -24.38 16.25 -7.25
CA GLU A 120 -24.07 15.97 -5.86
C GLU A 120 -22.58 15.67 -5.65
N GLN A 121 -22.02 16.11 -4.53
CA GLN A 121 -20.71 15.71 -4.07
C GLN A 121 -20.81 14.41 -3.27
N VAL A 122 -20.80 13.27 -3.97
CA VAL A 122 -20.84 11.96 -3.32
C VAL A 122 -19.60 11.79 -2.43
N PRO A 123 -19.72 11.41 -1.14
CA PRO A 123 -18.59 11.13 -0.26
C PRO A 123 -17.69 10.04 -0.80
N ASN A 124 -16.38 10.08 -0.44
CA ASN A 124 -15.43 9.10 -0.97
C ASN A 124 -15.70 7.68 -0.45
N GLU A 125 -16.19 7.58 0.77
CA GLU A 125 -16.52 6.34 1.48
C GLU A 125 -17.69 5.58 0.82
N GLU A 126 -18.58 6.31 0.14
CA GLU A 126 -19.72 5.74 -0.59
C GLU A 126 -19.37 5.29 -2.00
N LYS A 127 -18.21 5.76 -2.54
CA LYS A 127 -17.82 5.49 -3.92
C LYS A 127 -17.21 4.11 -4.10
N ILE A 128 -17.59 3.44 -5.17
CA ILE A 128 -16.87 2.30 -5.71
C ILE A 128 -15.90 2.78 -6.78
N TYR A 129 -14.60 2.59 -6.55
CA TYR A 129 -13.54 2.94 -7.51
C TYR A 129 -13.19 1.79 -8.45
N SER A 130 -13.37 0.54 -7.98
CA SER A 130 -13.19 -0.67 -8.77
C SER A 130 -14.31 -1.67 -8.47
N ILE A 131 -14.97 -2.20 -9.49
CA ILE A 131 -15.95 -3.28 -9.32
C ILE A 131 -15.28 -4.64 -9.08
N PHE A 132 -13.98 -4.78 -9.42
CA PHE A 132 -13.20 -5.99 -9.19
C PHE A 132 -12.64 -6.05 -7.78
N GLU A 133 -12.38 -4.88 -7.19
CA GLU A 133 -11.89 -4.69 -5.84
C GLU A 133 -12.71 -3.57 -5.17
N PRO A 134 -13.94 -3.86 -4.74
CA PRO A 134 -14.86 -2.82 -4.23
C PRO A 134 -14.36 -2.11 -2.98
N HIS A 135 -13.44 -2.75 -2.25
CA HIS A 135 -12.78 -2.20 -1.06
C HIS A 135 -11.66 -1.19 -1.38
N THR A 136 -11.36 -0.95 -2.67
CA THR A 136 -10.31 0.00 -3.06
C THR A 136 -10.62 1.41 -2.60
N ASP A 137 -9.70 2.02 -1.86
CA ASP A 137 -9.77 3.40 -1.38
C ASP A 137 -9.14 4.40 -2.34
N LEU A 138 -9.52 5.66 -2.21
CA LEU A 138 -8.90 6.79 -2.87
C LEU A 138 -7.94 7.49 -1.91
N ILE A 139 -6.63 7.43 -2.22
CA ILE A 139 -5.57 8.02 -1.41
C ILE A 139 -5.17 9.37 -2.01
N LYS A 140 -5.39 10.46 -1.29
CA LYS A 140 -4.94 11.80 -1.66
C LYS A 140 -3.49 11.99 -1.20
N ARG A 141 -2.56 12.15 -2.14
CA ARG A 141 -1.12 12.30 -1.83
C ARG A 141 -0.61 13.73 -1.73
N GLY A 142 -1.35 14.71 -2.18
CA GLY A 142 -0.92 16.11 -2.20
C GLY A 142 0.27 16.39 -3.13
N LYS A 143 0.64 15.46 -4.02
CA LYS A 143 1.69 15.65 -5.03
C LYS A 143 1.10 16.22 -6.31
N VAL A 144 1.80 17.18 -6.93
CA VAL A 144 1.33 17.84 -8.16
C VAL A 144 1.20 16.87 -9.33
N THR A 145 2.13 15.92 -9.47
CA THR A 145 2.16 14.97 -10.61
C THR A 145 1.18 13.81 -10.49
N THR A 146 0.93 13.33 -9.28
CA THR A 146 0.00 12.23 -8.99
C THR A 146 -0.79 12.58 -7.73
N PRO A 147 -1.84 13.40 -7.85
CA PRO A 147 -2.60 13.88 -6.70
C PRO A 147 -3.41 12.78 -6.01
N VAL A 148 -3.74 11.72 -6.74
CA VAL A 148 -4.59 10.61 -6.29
C VAL A 148 -3.97 9.28 -6.67
N GLU A 149 -3.98 8.34 -5.74
CA GLU A 149 -3.68 6.93 -5.95
C GLU A 149 -4.86 6.07 -5.49
N PHE A 150 -4.98 4.86 -6.05
CA PHE A 150 -6.00 3.89 -5.68
C PHE A 150 -5.35 2.69 -5.01
N GLY A 151 -5.94 2.21 -3.91
CA GLY A 151 -5.43 1.09 -3.13
C GLY A 151 -5.69 1.28 -1.65
N HIS A 152 -4.88 0.66 -0.80
CA HIS A 152 -4.94 0.83 0.65
C HIS A 152 -3.69 1.48 1.19
N LYS A 153 -3.88 2.31 2.21
CA LYS A 153 -2.80 2.82 3.02
C LYS A 153 -2.35 1.74 3.99
N VAL A 154 -1.04 1.53 4.09
CA VAL A 154 -0.47 0.56 5.04
C VAL A 154 0.39 1.32 6.04
N PHE A 155 0.06 1.21 7.32
CA PHE A 155 0.90 1.67 8.40
C PHE A 155 2.01 0.66 8.66
N LEU A 156 3.23 1.15 8.90
CA LEU A 156 4.40 0.31 9.19
C LEU A 156 5.21 0.93 10.33
N ALA A 157 5.57 0.12 11.33
CA ALA A 157 6.56 0.48 12.34
C ALA A 157 7.80 -0.41 12.20
N GLU A 158 8.99 0.19 12.28
CA GLU A 158 10.28 -0.47 12.11
C GLU A 158 11.17 -0.27 13.34
N SER A 159 11.81 -1.33 13.81
CA SER A 159 12.80 -1.28 14.88
C SER A 159 14.17 -0.78 14.39
N ALA A 160 15.04 -0.35 15.31
CA ALA A 160 16.42 0.08 15.01
C ALA A 160 17.26 -0.97 14.27
N LYS A 161 16.84 -2.24 14.27
CA LYS A 161 17.52 -3.32 13.55
C LYS A 161 16.93 -3.61 12.17
N GLY A 162 15.96 -2.82 11.72
CA GLY A 162 15.32 -2.98 10.41
C GLY A 162 14.26 -4.08 10.37
N LEU A 163 13.75 -4.51 11.51
CA LEU A 163 12.61 -5.43 11.59
C LEU A 163 11.31 -4.63 11.62
N ILE A 164 10.34 -5.02 10.83
CA ILE A 164 8.99 -4.45 10.89
C ILE A 164 8.31 -5.08 12.10
N THR A 165 7.98 -4.26 13.08
CA THR A 165 7.39 -4.69 14.36
C THR A 165 5.88 -4.57 14.39
N GLN A 166 5.31 -3.75 13.52
CA GLN A 166 3.87 -3.61 13.34
C GLN A 166 3.56 -3.30 11.87
N TYR A 167 2.48 -3.86 11.37
CA TYR A 167 1.86 -3.43 10.13
C TYR A 167 0.34 -3.45 10.29
N GLU A 168 -0.34 -2.56 9.58
CA GLU A 168 -1.79 -2.46 9.59
C GLU A 168 -2.25 -1.96 8.22
N VAL A 169 -3.22 -2.63 7.63
CA VAL A 169 -3.87 -2.18 6.39
C VAL A 169 -5.06 -1.32 6.79
N LEU A 170 -4.96 -0.04 6.53
CA LEU A 170 -5.93 0.96 6.98
C LEU A 170 -7.15 0.98 6.08
N ASP A 171 -8.30 1.30 6.67
CA ASP A 171 -9.55 1.54 5.96
C ASP A 171 -9.68 3.03 5.62
N GLY A 172 -10.00 3.30 4.36
CA GLY A 172 -10.11 4.66 3.86
C GLY A 172 -8.74 5.37 3.78
N ASN A 173 -8.76 6.67 4.07
CA ASN A 173 -7.54 7.48 4.11
C ASN A 173 -7.43 8.25 5.43
N PRO A 174 -7.28 7.56 6.57
CA PRO A 174 -7.17 8.22 7.86
C PRO A 174 -5.91 9.07 7.93
N SER A 175 -5.96 10.09 8.78
CA SER A 175 -4.82 10.97 9.01
C SER A 175 -3.76 10.26 9.85
N ASP A 176 -2.49 10.45 9.48
CA ASP A 176 -1.35 9.74 10.09
C ASP A 176 -1.23 9.97 11.61
N HIS A 177 -1.65 11.14 12.12
CA HIS A 177 -1.54 11.45 13.53
C HIS A 177 -2.42 10.57 14.45
N HIS A 178 -3.45 9.91 13.91
CA HIS A 178 -4.27 8.97 14.70
C HIS A 178 -3.55 7.65 15.05
N HIS A 179 -2.44 7.33 14.34
CA HIS A 179 -1.74 6.07 14.52
C HIS A 179 -0.60 6.10 15.55
N VAL A 180 -0.28 7.27 16.12
CA VAL A 180 0.84 7.38 17.10
C VAL A 180 0.53 6.63 18.38
N GLN A 181 -0.61 6.90 18.99
CA GLN A 181 -0.99 6.29 20.26
C GLN A 181 -1.23 4.77 20.14
N PRO A 182 -2.02 4.27 19.16
CA PRO A 182 -2.17 2.82 18.95
C PRO A 182 -0.83 2.12 18.70
N SER A 183 0.09 2.75 17.97
CA SER A 183 1.42 2.19 17.72
C SER A 183 2.28 2.09 18.99
N LEU A 184 2.19 3.07 19.89
CA LEU A 184 2.86 3.03 21.17
C LEU A 184 2.31 1.94 22.09
N GLU A 185 1.00 1.80 22.15
CA GLU A 185 0.31 0.76 22.92
C GLU A 185 0.71 -0.61 22.42
N HIS A 186 0.63 -0.86 21.11
CA HIS A 186 1.08 -2.10 20.50
C HIS A 186 2.56 -2.41 20.80
N HIS A 187 3.43 -1.38 20.76
CA HIS A 187 4.84 -1.56 21.09
C HIS A 187 5.02 -1.97 22.56
N LYS A 188 4.28 -1.35 23.49
CA LYS A 188 4.32 -1.71 24.92
C LYS A 188 3.80 -3.13 25.18
N GLU A 189 2.72 -3.53 24.51
CA GLU A 189 2.18 -4.90 24.60
C GLU A 189 3.19 -5.93 24.08
N THR A 190 3.84 -5.64 22.95
CA THR A 190 4.78 -6.56 22.32
C THR A 190 6.10 -6.69 23.09
N PHE A 191 6.63 -5.57 23.62
CA PHE A 191 7.99 -5.50 24.18
C PHE A 191 8.03 -5.22 25.70
N GLY A 192 6.90 -5.05 26.35
CA GLY A 192 6.77 -4.78 27.80
C GLY A 192 7.25 -3.38 28.21
N ARG A 193 7.60 -2.51 27.28
CA ARG A 193 8.11 -1.15 27.54
C ARG A 193 7.89 -0.20 26.36
N ALA A 194 7.90 1.10 26.64
CA ALA A 194 7.90 2.11 25.58
C ALA A 194 9.24 2.09 24.78
N PRO A 195 9.25 2.52 23.52
CA PRO A 195 10.48 2.71 22.76
C PRO A 195 11.28 3.88 23.36
N GLU A 196 12.62 3.79 23.34
CA GLU A 196 13.46 4.90 23.80
C GLU A 196 13.38 6.11 22.86
N VAL A 197 13.28 5.84 21.55
CA VAL A 197 13.16 6.85 20.50
C VAL A 197 11.94 6.53 19.65
N TYR A 198 11.07 7.50 19.45
CA TYR A 198 9.94 7.40 18.53
C TYR A 198 10.12 8.39 17.38
N GLY A 199 10.42 7.89 16.20
CA GLY A 199 10.63 8.69 14.99
C GLY A 199 9.51 8.52 13.99
N ALA A 200 8.86 9.62 13.59
CA ALA A 200 7.80 9.60 12.60
C ALA A 200 7.86 10.81 11.66
N ASP A 201 7.03 10.77 10.62
CA ASP A 201 6.91 11.85 9.65
C ASP A 201 6.15 13.04 10.25
N ARG A 202 6.26 14.19 9.60
CA ARG A 202 5.51 15.41 9.91
C ARG A 202 3.99 15.21 9.91
N GLY A 203 3.48 14.24 9.13
CA GLY A 203 2.06 13.86 9.10
C GLY A 203 1.53 13.34 10.43
N PHE A 204 2.41 12.79 11.27
CA PHE A 204 2.09 12.24 12.59
C PHE A 204 2.07 13.29 13.71
N PHE A 205 2.46 14.53 13.39
CA PHE A 205 2.57 15.58 14.41
C PHE A 205 1.19 16.04 14.89
N SER A 206 1.02 16.02 16.20
CA SER A 206 0.11 16.85 16.99
C SER A 206 0.75 17.08 18.36
N GLU A 207 0.45 18.18 19.01
CA GLU A 207 0.97 18.44 20.37
C GLU A 207 0.54 17.33 21.33
N LYS A 208 -0.73 16.87 21.21
CA LYS A 208 -1.25 15.75 21.98
C LYS A 208 -0.40 14.47 21.79
N ASN A 209 0.04 14.18 20.58
CA ASN A 209 0.87 13.00 20.30
C ASN A 209 2.26 13.12 20.92
N VAL A 210 2.87 14.30 20.90
CA VAL A 210 4.18 14.52 21.53
C VAL A 210 4.07 14.30 23.03
N VAL A 211 3.09 14.93 23.68
CA VAL A 211 2.83 14.77 25.13
C VAL A 211 2.52 13.31 25.47
N SER A 212 1.70 12.62 24.68
CA SER A 212 1.37 11.22 24.89
C SER A 212 2.59 10.31 24.78
N CYS A 213 3.51 10.57 23.85
CA CYS A 213 4.77 9.86 23.75
C CYS A 213 5.64 10.04 25.00
N GLU A 214 5.79 11.27 25.46
CA GLU A 214 6.60 11.61 26.66
C GLU A 214 6.01 10.97 27.93
N GLN A 215 4.70 11.09 28.14
CA GLN A 215 3.98 10.46 29.24
C GLN A 215 4.08 8.93 29.20
N SER A 216 4.21 8.37 28.02
CA SER A 216 4.40 6.94 27.81
C SER A 216 5.79 6.43 28.14
N GLY A 217 6.75 7.33 28.45
CA GLY A 217 8.13 7.00 28.75
C GLY A 217 9.09 7.00 27.57
N VAL A 218 8.68 7.56 26.41
CA VAL A 218 9.58 7.78 25.26
C VAL A 218 10.58 8.90 25.60
N LYS A 219 11.88 8.59 25.54
CA LYS A 219 12.93 9.57 25.91
C LYS A 219 13.14 10.65 24.83
N VAL A 220 13.03 10.28 23.55
CA VAL A 220 13.25 11.19 22.42
C VAL A 220 12.11 11.04 21.41
N VAL A 221 11.31 12.09 21.27
CA VAL A 221 10.16 12.13 20.33
C VAL A 221 10.56 12.88 19.08
N CYS A 222 10.89 12.17 18.01
CA CYS A 222 11.37 12.72 16.75
C CYS A 222 10.26 12.88 15.71
N ILE A 223 9.22 13.66 16.03
CA ILE A 223 8.11 14.00 15.10
C ILE A 223 8.25 15.50 14.79
N PRO A 224 8.58 15.90 13.54
CA PRO A 224 8.75 17.32 13.20
C PRO A 224 7.43 18.07 13.26
N GLN A 225 7.43 19.27 13.80
CA GLN A 225 6.24 20.10 13.90
C GLN A 225 5.66 20.43 12.51
N ARG A 226 4.36 20.27 12.39
CA ARG A 226 3.60 20.60 11.17
C ARG A 226 2.78 21.88 11.39
N GLY A 227 3.03 22.88 10.55
CA GLY A 227 2.31 24.16 10.63
C GLY A 227 2.61 24.98 11.89
N GLY A 228 1.99 26.14 12.00
CA GLY A 228 2.16 27.05 13.14
C GLY A 228 3.55 27.66 13.25
N GLN A 229 3.65 28.63 14.17
CA GLN A 229 4.92 29.26 14.53
C GLN A 229 5.61 28.39 15.60
N ARG A 230 6.85 27.95 15.33
CA ARG A 230 7.62 27.17 16.29
C ARG A 230 8.13 28.06 17.40
N THR A 231 7.98 27.63 18.64
CA THR A 231 8.64 28.28 19.78
C THR A 231 10.17 28.13 19.67
N ALA A 232 10.92 29.03 20.35
CA ALA A 232 12.39 28.95 20.38
C ALA A 232 12.87 27.61 20.97
N GLU A 233 12.21 27.11 21.99
CA GLU A 233 12.48 25.81 22.61
C GLU A 233 12.27 24.65 21.63
N ARG A 234 11.16 24.65 20.90
CA ARG A 234 10.87 23.62 19.89
C ARG A 234 11.87 23.65 18.75
N GLN A 235 12.30 24.84 18.32
CA GLN A 235 13.36 24.98 17.31
C GLN A 235 14.69 24.44 17.81
N ALA A 236 15.08 24.74 19.06
CA ALA A 236 16.29 24.22 19.68
C ALA A 236 16.24 22.68 19.78
N TYR A 237 15.10 22.12 20.22
CA TYR A 237 14.89 20.68 20.31
C TYR A 237 15.04 19.99 18.94
N GLU A 238 14.39 20.49 17.90
CA GLU A 238 14.47 19.92 16.54
C GLU A 238 15.89 20.07 15.92
N LYS A 239 16.71 21.00 16.41
CA LYS A 239 18.13 21.14 16.02
C LYS A 239 19.07 20.25 16.81
N SER A 240 18.62 19.61 17.89
CA SER A 240 19.44 18.73 18.74
C SER A 240 19.99 17.52 17.97
N SER A 241 21.11 16.98 18.41
CA SER A 241 21.73 15.78 17.82
C SER A 241 20.81 14.57 17.92
N ALA A 242 20.15 14.37 19.07
CA ALA A 242 19.25 13.28 19.32
C ALA A 242 18.03 13.30 18.37
N PHE A 243 17.41 14.46 18.18
CA PHE A 243 16.30 14.61 17.25
C PHE A 243 16.75 14.34 15.79
N LYS A 244 17.87 14.89 15.37
CA LYS A 244 18.42 14.67 14.03
C LYS A 244 18.79 13.20 13.77
N GLU A 245 19.29 12.49 14.77
CA GLU A 245 19.61 11.08 14.68
C GLU A 245 18.33 10.25 14.51
N GLY A 246 17.29 10.53 15.31
CA GLY A 246 15.98 9.90 15.15
C GLY A 246 15.36 10.16 13.78
N GLN A 247 15.50 11.37 13.23
CA GLN A 247 15.01 11.68 11.88
C GLN A 247 15.82 10.99 10.78
N ARG A 248 17.14 10.82 10.94
CA ARG A 248 17.94 10.00 10.00
C ARG A 248 17.51 8.53 10.05
N PHE A 249 17.26 8.00 11.25
CA PHE A 249 16.72 6.65 11.40
C PHE A 249 15.37 6.51 10.69
N ARG A 250 14.45 7.45 10.93
CA ARG A 250 13.14 7.48 10.25
C ARG A 250 13.28 7.48 8.72
N ALA A 251 14.20 8.25 8.16
CA ALA A 251 14.43 8.28 6.71
C ALA A 251 14.78 6.90 6.14
N GLY A 252 15.33 5.99 6.93
CA GLY A 252 15.60 4.60 6.55
C GLY A 252 14.36 3.79 6.19
N ILE A 253 13.18 4.16 6.72
CA ILE A 253 11.93 3.44 6.42
C ILE A 253 11.52 3.56 4.94
N GLU A 254 11.89 4.64 4.26
CA GLU A 254 11.64 4.79 2.82
C GLU A 254 12.41 3.74 2.01
N GLY A 255 13.64 3.43 2.42
CA GLY A 255 14.41 2.32 1.88
C GLY A 255 13.74 0.99 2.15
N ARG A 256 13.15 0.78 3.34
CA ARG A 256 12.43 -0.42 3.69
C ARG A 256 11.17 -0.59 2.84
N ILE A 257 10.38 0.46 2.68
CA ILE A 257 9.21 0.47 1.80
C ILE A 257 9.62 0.11 0.37
N SER A 258 10.72 0.66 -0.13
CA SER A 258 11.25 0.31 -1.46
C SER A 258 11.61 -1.19 -1.58
N VAL A 259 12.19 -1.79 -0.53
CA VAL A 259 12.49 -3.23 -0.48
C VAL A 259 11.21 -4.07 -0.48
N LEU A 260 10.20 -3.68 0.30
CA LEU A 260 8.89 -4.36 0.32
C LEU A 260 8.23 -4.32 -1.06
N PHE A 261 8.24 -3.16 -1.72
CA PHE A 261 7.64 -2.99 -3.04
C PHE A 261 8.39 -3.76 -4.13
N ARG A 262 9.72 -3.63 -4.20
CA ARG A 262 10.52 -4.19 -5.31
C ARG A 262 10.97 -5.63 -5.06
N GLY A 263 11.30 -5.96 -3.82
CA GLY A 263 11.93 -7.23 -3.46
C GLY A 263 11.00 -8.22 -2.74
N ARG A 264 9.81 -7.79 -2.28
CA ARG A 264 8.85 -8.63 -1.55
C ARG A 264 7.45 -8.65 -2.14
N GLY A 265 7.30 -8.17 -3.37
CA GLY A 265 6.05 -8.31 -4.12
C GLY A 265 4.94 -7.33 -3.75
N MET A 266 5.16 -6.34 -2.85
CA MET A 266 4.10 -5.41 -2.46
C MET A 266 3.70 -4.40 -3.54
N LYS A 267 4.44 -4.28 -4.63
CA LYS A 267 4.12 -3.34 -5.71
C LYS A 267 2.79 -3.64 -6.37
N ARG A 268 2.41 -4.92 -6.45
CA ARG A 268 1.16 -5.38 -7.07
C ARG A 268 0.66 -6.60 -6.31
N CYS A 269 -0.53 -6.49 -5.72
CA CYS A 269 -1.24 -7.63 -5.17
C CYS A 269 -1.71 -8.55 -6.31
N LEU A 270 -1.46 -9.84 -6.19
CA LEU A 270 -1.87 -10.87 -7.17
C LEU A 270 -3.10 -11.65 -6.72
N THR A 271 -3.67 -11.30 -5.57
CA THR A 271 -4.89 -11.90 -5.02
C THR A 271 -6.01 -10.87 -4.99
N SER A 272 -7.26 -11.33 -5.01
CA SER A 272 -8.45 -10.47 -4.95
C SER A 272 -9.11 -10.54 -3.58
N GLY A 273 -9.71 -9.42 -3.15
CA GLY A 273 -10.43 -9.28 -1.90
C GLY A 273 -9.57 -8.77 -0.75
N ARG A 274 -10.22 -8.05 0.18
CA ARG A 274 -9.59 -7.34 1.31
C ARG A 274 -8.76 -8.28 2.20
N GLU A 275 -9.31 -9.38 2.63
CA GLU A 275 -8.62 -10.34 3.52
C GLU A 275 -7.35 -10.90 2.88
N ARG A 276 -7.42 -11.27 1.59
CA ARG A 276 -6.26 -11.77 0.86
C ARG A 276 -5.22 -10.68 0.61
N PHE A 277 -5.65 -9.42 0.47
CA PHE A 277 -4.72 -8.29 0.41
C PHE A 277 -3.96 -8.13 1.73
N GLU A 278 -4.62 -8.25 2.88
CA GLU A 278 -3.97 -8.21 4.20
C GLU A 278 -2.98 -9.35 4.37
N LEU A 279 -3.35 -10.57 4.00
CA LEU A 279 -2.43 -11.72 3.99
C LEU A 279 -1.23 -11.50 3.07
N TRP A 280 -1.44 -10.87 1.91
CA TRP A 280 -0.36 -10.52 0.99
C TRP A 280 0.64 -9.55 1.60
N VAL A 281 0.14 -8.50 2.26
CA VAL A 281 0.98 -7.53 3.00
C VAL A 281 1.73 -8.24 4.14
N GLY A 282 1.03 -9.04 4.95
CA GLY A 282 1.62 -9.79 6.06
C GLY A 282 2.73 -10.76 5.58
N THR A 283 2.51 -11.46 4.47
CA THR A 283 3.50 -12.35 3.87
C THR A 283 4.76 -11.58 3.42
N ALA A 284 4.58 -10.40 2.81
CA ALA A 284 5.72 -9.57 2.42
C ALA A 284 6.52 -9.06 3.62
N VAL A 285 5.83 -8.68 4.70
CA VAL A 285 6.45 -8.28 5.98
C VAL A 285 7.21 -9.45 6.61
N LEU A 286 6.60 -10.63 6.68
CA LEU A 286 7.24 -11.85 7.20
C LEU A 286 8.52 -12.19 6.41
N ALA A 287 8.43 -12.21 5.08
CA ALA A 287 9.58 -12.47 4.20
C ALA A 287 10.70 -11.44 4.42
N ASN A 288 10.34 -10.15 4.56
CA ASN A 288 11.30 -9.10 4.88
C ASN A 288 12.00 -9.34 6.22
N ASN A 289 11.25 -9.70 7.25
CA ASN A 289 11.79 -9.93 8.59
C ASN A 289 12.69 -11.17 8.63
N LEU A 290 12.31 -12.26 8.00
CA LEU A 290 13.15 -13.46 7.89
C LEU A 290 14.48 -13.16 7.19
N MET A 291 14.48 -12.42 6.08
CA MET A 291 15.70 -12.03 5.38
C MET A 291 16.56 -11.08 6.22
N THR A 292 15.94 -10.18 6.96
CA THR A 292 16.65 -9.26 7.87
C THR A 292 17.30 -10.03 9.02
N ILE A 293 16.60 -10.98 9.64
CA ILE A 293 17.13 -11.85 10.69
C ILE A 293 18.32 -12.64 10.17
N ALA A 294 18.19 -13.27 9.01
CA ALA A 294 19.30 -14.03 8.38
C ALA A 294 20.53 -13.14 8.14
N ALA A 295 20.35 -11.92 7.65
CA ALA A 295 21.43 -10.95 7.45
C ALA A 295 22.10 -10.55 8.77
N LEU A 296 21.33 -10.32 9.84
CA LEU A 296 21.84 -9.99 11.17
C LEU A 296 22.63 -11.15 11.78
N MET A 297 22.15 -12.39 11.64
CA MET A 297 22.84 -13.60 12.10
C MET A 297 24.17 -13.77 11.36
N ASN A 298 24.19 -13.64 10.03
CA ASN A 298 25.40 -13.72 9.22
C ASN A 298 26.43 -12.64 9.60
N LYS A 299 25.97 -11.39 9.84
CA LYS A 299 26.83 -10.30 10.30
C LYS A 299 27.46 -10.61 11.66
N ARG A 300 26.69 -11.19 12.58
CA ARG A 300 27.16 -11.60 13.92
C ARG A 300 28.23 -12.71 13.80
N THR A 301 28.00 -13.72 12.96
CA THR A 301 28.92 -14.85 12.73
C THR A 301 30.23 -14.34 12.10
N ARG A 302 30.17 -13.48 11.07
CA ARG A 302 31.35 -12.86 10.46
C ARG A 302 32.16 -12.02 11.47
N ARG A 303 31.47 -11.28 12.35
CA ARG A 303 32.17 -10.49 13.40
C ARG A 303 32.85 -11.38 14.44
N LYS A 304 32.22 -12.50 14.82
CA LYS A 304 32.85 -13.50 15.72
C LYS A 304 34.10 -14.11 15.07
N ARG A 305 34.01 -14.56 13.80
CA ARG A 305 35.15 -15.15 13.06
C ARG A 305 36.33 -14.17 12.90
N ARG A 306 36.06 -12.89 12.65
CA ARG A 306 37.11 -11.85 12.60
C ARG A 306 37.78 -11.68 13.95
N LYS A 307 37.02 -11.56 15.06
CA LYS A 307 37.62 -11.43 16.39
C LYS A 307 38.49 -12.66 16.78
N THR A 308 38.07 -13.86 16.44
CA THR A 308 38.90 -15.10 16.69
C THR A 308 40.14 -15.12 15.81
N ALA A 309 40.06 -14.69 14.55
CA ALA A 309 41.24 -14.59 13.67
C ALA A 309 42.25 -13.55 14.17
N ASP A 310 41.78 -12.39 14.65
CA ASP A 310 42.64 -11.33 15.20
C ASP A 310 43.34 -11.81 16.51
N VAL A 311 42.65 -12.56 17.37
CA VAL A 311 43.24 -13.14 18.60
C VAL A 311 44.27 -14.23 18.27
N THR A 312 44.04 -15.06 17.23
CA THR A 312 45.02 -16.07 16.78
C THR A 312 46.21 -15.45 16.06
N SER A 313 46.02 -14.33 15.33
CA SER A 313 47.08 -13.57 14.68
C SER A 313 47.97 -12.83 15.67
N SER A 314 47.41 -12.28 16.74
CA SER A 314 48.15 -11.58 17.80
C SER A 314 48.95 -12.54 18.70
N ARG A 315 48.62 -13.84 18.72
CA ARG A 315 49.42 -14.88 19.42
C ARG A 315 50.59 -15.44 18.59
N LYS A 316 50.66 -15.16 17.29
CA LYS A 316 51.80 -15.57 16.44
C LYS A 316 52.62 -14.35 16.09
N THR A 317 53.72 -14.16 16.81
CA THR A 317 54.99 -13.42 16.66
C THR A 317 55.20 -12.30 17.66
N PRO A 318 56.20 -12.42 18.55
CA PRO A 318 56.89 -11.26 19.04
C PRO A 318 57.67 -10.68 17.84
N LYS A 319 57.31 -9.51 17.36
CA LYS A 319 58.13 -8.77 16.39
C LYS A 319 59.44 -8.39 17.09
N THR A 320 60.48 -9.18 16.93
CA THR A 320 61.90 -8.74 17.14
C THR A 320 62.12 -7.61 16.15
N ARG A 321 62.15 -6.38 16.67
CA ARG A 321 62.65 -5.20 15.93
C ARG A 321 64.09 -5.46 15.54
N PRO A 322 64.51 -5.44 14.27
CA PRO A 322 65.91 -5.45 13.94
C PRO A 322 66.54 -4.13 14.47
N ARG A 323 67.55 -4.29 15.32
CA ARG A 323 68.42 -3.21 15.85
C ARG A 323 69.15 -2.61 14.66
N LYS A 324 68.70 -1.43 14.17
CA LYS A 324 69.43 -0.64 13.16
C LYS A 324 70.79 -0.26 13.70
N LYS A 325 71.82 -0.85 13.12
CA LYS A 325 73.23 -0.46 13.35
C LYS A 325 73.42 0.98 12.90
N LYS A 326 74.01 1.79 13.81
CA LYS A 326 74.53 3.12 13.55
C LYS A 326 75.70 3.03 12.58
N THR A 327 75.49 3.10 11.28
CA THR A 327 76.57 3.21 10.25
C THR A 327 75.97 3.79 8.98
N GLU A 328 75.42 5.00 9.05
CA GLU A 328 75.06 5.77 7.86
C GLU A 328 75.00 7.29 8.11
N GLN A 329 75.89 7.77 8.99
CA GLN A 329 76.08 9.23 9.20
C GLN A 329 77.36 9.76 8.55
N ALA A 330 78.19 8.93 7.89
CA ALA A 330 79.42 9.36 7.25
C ALA A 330 79.35 9.55 5.73
N ALA A 331 78.22 9.20 5.06
CA ALA A 331 78.12 9.24 3.59
C ALA A 331 77.28 10.42 3.02
N ARG A 332 76.85 11.37 3.84
CA ARG A 332 76.08 12.54 3.39
C ARG A 332 76.81 13.87 3.37
N GLN A 333 78.16 13.88 3.63
CA GLN A 333 78.97 15.12 3.61
C GLN A 333 79.89 15.28 2.37
N LEU A 334 79.77 14.42 1.36
CA LEU A 334 80.63 14.49 0.16
C LEU A 334 79.80 14.53 -1.16
N ARG A 335 78.66 15.23 -1.18
CA ARG A 335 78.00 15.63 -2.45
C ARG A 335 77.38 17.00 -2.27
N ARG A 336 78.19 18.02 -2.07
CA ARG A 336 77.96 19.44 -2.42
C ARG A 336 79.36 20.05 -2.64
N CYS A 337 79.86 19.99 -3.80
CA CYS A 337 80.66 20.85 -4.60
C CYS A 337 80.22 20.64 -6.05
#